data_beddca433d24d6173a0af8a235b58825
#
_entry.id   beddca433d24d6173a0af8a235b58825
#
_cell.length_a   1.000
_cell.length_b   1.000
_cell.length_c   1.000
_cell.angle_alpha   90.00
_cell.angle_beta   90.00
_cell.angle_gamma   90.00
#
_symmetry.space_group_name_H-M   'P 1'
#
loop_
_entity.id
_entity.type
_entity.pdbx_description
1 polymer ?
#
loop_
_entity_poly.entity_id
_entity_poly.type
_entity_poly.pdbx_seq_one_letter_code
_entity_poly.pdbx_strand_id
1 'polypeptide(L)'
;MDWKEIYESRRCTADEAVSKVCSGDRVVTAHDVAEPSALIEALIRRRDSLRNVEISHMVNIGESDLYNPEYKESFHPNLWFLSGLTRKCVEEGRGDFTPLFFYEVPGLMRDGTIPVDVALVMVTPPDEHGFVSTGVSGDYTVQAMKSAKLVIAQVNDQLPFTFGDGVFPVSEIDMFVEESRPLPTLPPAKIGPVEEAIGGYCAELIRDGDTLQLGIGGIPDAVCHQLKDKKHLGIHSELLSDGVVDLYETGVIDNSCKAIDRGKFVFNFVMGSRKLYDFCHRNPICEMRGVDYVNHPMVIAQNSNMVSINSGIGVDFYGQVASDTIGYRQFSGVGGQVDFIRGTTMTADGKGRAIIAMPSVTKKRDGGLVSKITPLLAEGQPVTASRHDVNYVITENGIAQLKGKTVKDRARALIGIAHPEFQEELKEGFEKMFQTKF
;
A
#
# COMPACT_ATOMS: atom_id res chain seq x y z
N MET A 1 -28.37 -22.54 15.37
CA MET A 1 -29.04 -21.29 14.92
C MET A 1 -28.74 -21.15 13.44
N ASP A 2 -29.77 -20.94 12.62
CA ASP A 2 -29.55 -20.66 11.20
C ASP A 2 -28.79 -19.37 11.04
N TRP A 3 -27.96 -19.23 9.99
CA TRP A 3 -27.16 -18.02 9.76
C TRP A 3 -28.05 -16.76 9.63
N LYS A 4 -29.26 -16.89 9.09
CA LYS A 4 -30.24 -15.81 9.00
C LYS A 4 -30.70 -15.32 10.36
N GLU A 5 -30.96 -16.24 11.29
CA GLU A 5 -31.32 -15.88 12.66
C GLU A 5 -30.16 -15.17 13.38
N ILE A 6 -28.90 -15.64 13.16
CA ILE A 6 -27.72 -14.97 13.70
C ILE A 6 -27.62 -13.56 13.16
N TYR A 7 -27.69 -13.40 11.84
CA TYR A 7 -27.58 -12.09 11.18
C TYR A 7 -28.64 -11.11 11.70
N GLU A 8 -29.92 -11.51 11.64
CA GLU A 8 -31.04 -10.67 12.09
C GLU A 8 -30.94 -10.30 13.59
N SER A 9 -30.50 -11.22 14.45
CA SER A 9 -30.34 -10.95 15.87
C SER A 9 -29.21 -9.97 16.20
N ARG A 10 -28.25 -9.80 15.29
CA ARG A 10 -27.08 -8.90 15.45
C ARG A 10 -27.21 -7.58 14.67
N ARG A 11 -28.28 -7.40 13.94
CA ARG A 11 -28.57 -6.12 13.25
C ARG A 11 -28.89 -5.03 14.26
N CYS A 12 -28.30 -3.86 14.04
CA CYS A 12 -28.56 -2.69 14.89
C CYS A 12 -28.25 -1.40 14.11
N THR A 13 -28.54 -0.27 14.70
CA THR A 13 -28.14 1.05 14.18
C THR A 13 -26.65 1.31 14.42
N ALA A 14 -26.06 2.23 13.66
CA ALA A 14 -24.66 2.63 13.85
C ALA A 14 -24.43 3.18 15.28
N ASP A 15 -25.37 3.96 15.81
CA ASP A 15 -25.25 4.53 17.17
C ASP A 15 -25.31 3.44 18.26
N GLU A 16 -26.16 2.43 18.09
CA GLU A 16 -26.22 1.27 18.99
C GLU A 16 -24.92 0.46 18.94
N ALA A 17 -24.40 0.19 17.71
CA ALA A 17 -23.16 -0.55 17.54
C ALA A 17 -21.98 0.15 18.21
N VAL A 18 -21.74 1.43 17.88
CA VAL A 18 -20.61 2.17 18.46
C VAL A 18 -20.82 2.52 19.94
N SER A 19 -22.04 2.36 20.49
CA SER A 19 -22.28 2.51 21.94
C SER A 19 -21.44 1.55 22.79
N LYS A 20 -20.98 0.45 22.20
CA LYS A 20 -20.12 -0.56 22.84
C LYS A 20 -18.65 -0.13 22.93
N VAL A 21 -18.22 0.86 22.14
CA VAL A 21 -16.85 1.40 22.25
C VAL A 21 -16.73 2.18 23.56
N CYS A 22 -15.68 1.89 24.31
CA CYS A 22 -15.38 2.48 25.61
C CYS A 22 -14.16 3.42 25.53
N SER A 23 -14.06 4.34 26.49
CA SER A 23 -12.85 5.14 26.66
C SER A 23 -11.63 4.26 26.94
N GLY A 24 -10.53 4.52 26.25
CA GLY A 24 -9.29 3.75 26.33
C GLY A 24 -9.26 2.50 25.43
N ASP A 25 -10.33 2.19 24.70
CA ASP A 25 -10.30 1.09 23.70
C ASP A 25 -9.32 1.39 22.56
N ARG A 26 -8.77 0.34 22.01
CA ARG A 26 -8.01 0.34 20.77
C ARG A 26 -8.88 -0.14 19.63
N VAL A 27 -9.21 0.79 18.76
CA VAL A 27 -10.08 0.59 17.61
C VAL A 27 -9.21 0.48 16.35
N VAL A 28 -9.32 -0.62 15.65
CA VAL A 28 -8.70 -0.79 14.32
C VAL A 28 -9.78 -0.65 13.26
N THR A 29 -9.57 0.23 12.29
CA THR A 29 -10.49 0.41 11.17
C THR A 29 -9.98 -0.28 9.91
N ALA A 30 -10.90 -0.71 9.05
CA ALA A 30 -10.55 -1.25 7.75
C ALA A 30 -9.79 -0.21 6.90
N HIS A 31 -9.04 -0.72 5.93
CA HIS A 31 -8.07 0.03 5.14
C HIS A 31 -8.72 0.72 3.95
N ASP A 32 -8.24 1.94 3.65
CA ASP A 32 -8.42 2.64 2.38
C ASP A 32 -9.89 2.88 2.02
N VAL A 33 -10.35 2.47 0.84
CA VAL A 33 -11.73 2.63 0.35
C VAL A 33 -12.75 1.79 1.12
N ALA A 34 -12.30 0.84 1.95
CA ALA A 34 -13.15 0.04 2.83
C ALA A 34 -13.39 0.69 4.21
N GLU A 35 -13.01 1.96 4.40
CA GLU A 35 -13.34 2.67 5.64
C GLU A 35 -14.85 2.63 5.92
N PRO A 36 -15.29 2.12 7.10
CA PRO A 36 -16.71 2.02 7.43
C PRO A 36 -17.26 3.38 7.86
N SER A 37 -17.49 4.27 6.91
CA SER A 37 -17.77 5.69 7.14
C SER A 37 -18.98 5.93 8.05
N ALA A 38 -20.04 5.12 7.98
CA ALA A 38 -21.20 5.24 8.86
C ALA A 38 -20.84 4.95 10.33
N LEU A 39 -19.97 3.98 10.57
CA LEU A 39 -19.49 3.67 11.93
C LEU A 39 -18.56 4.76 12.46
N ILE A 40 -17.68 5.30 11.60
CA ILE A 40 -16.80 6.41 11.97
C ILE A 40 -17.60 7.67 12.32
N GLU A 41 -18.60 8.03 11.52
CA GLU A 41 -19.49 9.16 11.81
C GLU A 41 -20.24 8.97 13.13
N ALA A 42 -20.74 7.75 13.39
CA ALA A 42 -21.41 7.44 14.65
C ALA A 42 -20.44 7.52 15.84
N LEU A 43 -19.20 7.07 15.68
CA LEU A 43 -18.16 7.17 16.71
C LEU A 43 -17.84 8.65 17.01
N ILE A 44 -17.72 9.49 15.99
CA ILE A 44 -17.51 10.95 16.14
C ILE A 44 -18.67 11.62 16.91
N ARG A 45 -19.91 11.19 16.69
CA ARG A 45 -21.05 11.70 17.46
C ARG A 45 -20.92 11.44 18.96
N ARG A 46 -20.16 10.41 19.37
CA ARG A 46 -19.91 10.08 20.78
C ARG A 46 -18.70 10.78 21.40
N ARG A 47 -18.00 11.66 20.68
CA ARG A 47 -16.77 12.33 21.12
C ARG A 47 -16.85 12.92 22.53
N ASP A 48 -17.97 13.53 22.90
CA ASP A 48 -18.10 14.18 24.18
C ASP A 48 -18.15 13.19 25.38
N SER A 49 -18.52 11.92 25.10
CA SER A 49 -18.60 10.82 26.07
C SER A 49 -17.41 9.90 26.12
N LEU A 50 -16.50 10.01 25.13
CA LEU A 50 -15.32 9.16 24.98
C LEU A 50 -14.03 9.92 25.35
N ARG A 51 -13.03 9.18 25.85
CA ARG A 51 -11.69 9.71 26.16
C ARG A 51 -10.63 8.68 25.78
N ASN A 52 -9.55 9.15 25.16
CA ASN A 52 -8.38 8.33 24.81
C ASN A 52 -8.71 7.05 24.04
N VAL A 53 -9.64 7.10 23.10
CA VAL A 53 -9.85 5.98 22.18
C VAL A 53 -8.74 6.02 21.15
N GLU A 54 -7.87 5.00 21.16
CA GLU A 54 -6.83 4.88 20.14
C GLU A 54 -7.46 4.38 18.83
N ILE A 55 -7.17 5.09 17.73
CA ILE A 55 -7.64 4.71 16.40
C ILE A 55 -6.44 4.35 15.53
N SER A 56 -6.36 3.10 15.10
CA SER A 56 -5.24 2.60 14.32
C SER A 56 -5.66 2.12 12.93
N HIS A 57 -4.90 2.51 11.93
CA HIS A 57 -5.06 2.09 10.54
C HIS A 57 -3.84 2.45 9.69
N MET A 58 -3.81 1.94 8.44
CA MET A 58 -2.83 2.33 7.42
C MET A 58 -3.25 3.61 6.71
N VAL A 59 -3.82 3.51 5.54
CA VAL A 59 -4.33 4.65 4.77
C VAL A 59 -5.83 4.80 5.02
N ASN A 60 -6.28 6.03 5.06
CA ASN A 60 -7.68 6.41 5.05
C ASN A 60 -7.86 7.47 3.97
N ILE A 61 -8.84 7.30 3.09
CA ILE A 61 -9.13 8.22 1.99
C ILE A 61 -10.53 8.84 2.11
N GLY A 62 -11.31 8.43 3.12
CA GLY A 62 -12.61 9.02 3.42
C GLY A 62 -12.49 10.47 3.91
N GLU A 63 -13.59 11.20 3.83
CA GLU A 63 -13.72 12.57 4.38
C GLU A 63 -14.07 12.51 5.89
N SER A 64 -13.20 11.88 6.69
CA SER A 64 -13.46 11.72 8.12
C SER A 64 -12.98 12.92 8.93
N ASP A 65 -13.87 13.53 9.71
CA ASP A 65 -13.51 14.54 10.70
C ASP A 65 -12.80 13.98 11.95
N LEU A 66 -12.50 12.68 11.97
CA LEU A 66 -11.91 11.98 13.11
C LEU A 66 -10.61 12.66 13.61
N TYR A 67 -9.85 13.28 12.71
CA TYR A 67 -8.57 13.96 13.00
C TYR A 67 -8.74 15.44 13.34
N ASN A 68 -9.98 15.92 13.56
CA ASN A 68 -10.25 17.30 13.92
C ASN A 68 -9.56 17.63 15.26
N PRO A 69 -8.82 18.76 15.35
CA PRO A 69 -8.16 19.19 16.60
C PRO A 69 -9.09 19.28 17.83
N GLU A 70 -10.37 19.53 17.61
CA GLU A 70 -11.36 19.61 18.69
C GLU A 70 -11.63 18.26 19.39
N TYR A 71 -11.28 17.14 18.74
CA TYR A 71 -11.55 15.78 19.25
C TYR A 71 -10.33 15.11 19.90
N LYS A 72 -9.23 15.83 20.08
CA LYS A 72 -7.96 15.31 20.60
C LYS A 72 -8.04 14.63 21.97
N GLU A 73 -9.01 15.00 22.82
CA GLU A 73 -9.22 14.39 24.13
C GLU A 73 -10.00 13.06 24.01
N SER A 74 -10.73 12.89 22.91
CA SER A 74 -11.62 11.75 22.67
C SER A 74 -10.91 10.66 21.86
N PHE A 75 -10.21 11.06 20.80
CA PHE A 75 -9.57 10.16 19.86
C PHE A 75 -8.08 10.44 19.75
N HIS A 76 -7.29 9.38 19.82
CA HIS A 76 -5.84 9.41 19.64
C HIS A 76 -5.43 8.53 18.44
N PRO A 77 -5.24 9.11 17.25
CA PRO A 77 -4.78 8.35 16.10
C PRO A 77 -3.37 7.81 16.30
N ASN A 78 -3.20 6.49 16.16
CA ASN A 78 -1.91 5.81 16.10
C ASN A 78 -1.77 5.15 14.72
N LEU A 79 -1.03 5.77 13.83
CA LEU A 79 -1.07 5.53 12.41
C LEU A 79 0.13 4.71 11.95
N TRP A 80 -0.09 3.76 11.06
CA TRP A 80 0.97 2.94 10.46
C TRP A 80 1.37 3.45 9.07
N PHE A 81 0.56 4.36 8.51
CA PHE A 81 0.82 5.08 7.27
C PHE A 81 0.12 6.43 7.31
N LEU A 82 0.79 7.49 6.81
CA LEU A 82 0.20 8.83 6.80
C LEU A 82 -0.33 9.19 5.42
N SER A 83 -1.57 9.65 5.37
CA SER A 83 -2.20 10.24 4.20
C SER A 83 -2.18 11.77 4.24
N GLY A 84 -2.72 12.42 3.22
CA GLY A 84 -2.93 13.88 3.22
C GLY A 84 -3.75 14.38 4.41
N LEU A 85 -4.70 13.56 4.89
CA LEU A 85 -5.59 13.87 6.01
C LEU A 85 -4.87 13.79 7.36
N THR A 86 -3.95 12.84 7.53
CA THR A 86 -3.39 12.48 8.83
C THR A 86 -2.04 13.11 9.13
N ARG A 87 -1.26 13.56 8.11
CA ARG A 87 0.06 14.18 8.29
C ARG A 87 0.04 15.31 9.30
N LYS A 88 -0.92 16.23 9.15
CA LYS A 88 -1.04 17.39 10.02
C LYS A 88 -1.32 16.98 11.47
N CYS A 89 -2.11 15.93 11.67
CA CYS A 89 -2.42 15.40 13.00
C CYS A 89 -1.14 14.97 13.73
N VAL A 90 -0.25 14.23 13.06
CA VAL A 90 1.02 13.78 13.64
C VAL A 90 2.02 14.94 13.78
N GLU A 91 2.12 15.84 12.79
CA GLU A 91 3.00 17.02 12.86
C GLU A 91 2.65 17.95 14.03
N GLU A 92 1.38 18.03 14.42
CA GLU A 92 0.88 18.82 15.56
C GLU A 92 0.91 18.06 16.89
N GLY A 93 1.42 16.82 16.93
CA GLY A 93 1.50 16.01 18.16
C GLY A 93 0.13 15.57 18.69
N ARG A 94 -0.89 15.45 17.83
CA ARG A 94 -2.24 14.99 18.17
C ARG A 94 -2.47 13.52 17.87
N GLY A 95 -1.51 12.87 17.25
CA GLY A 95 -1.50 11.45 16.95
C GLY A 95 -0.06 10.98 16.82
N ASP A 96 0.11 9.68 16.83
CA ASP A 96 1.40 9.02 16.73
C ASP A 96 1.55 8.29 15.39
N PHE A 97 2.80 8.00 15.05
CA PHE A 97 3.17 7.14 13.93
C PHE A 97 3.98 5.96 14.47
N THR A 98 3.49 4.74 14.21
CA THR A 98 4.19 3.51 14.55
C THR A 98 4.88 2.94 13.31
N PRO A 99 6.22 3.00 13.22
CA PRO A 99 6.95 2.41 12.11
C PRO A 99 6.92 0.88 12.21
N LEU A 100 6.52 0.21 11.13
CA LEU A 100 6.47 -1.24 11.03
C LEU A 100 6.51 -1.68 9.56
N PHE A 101 6.91 -2.91 9.30
CA PHE A 101 6.71 -3.52 8.00
C PHE A 101 5.26 -3.98 7.86
N PHE A 102 4.68 -3.79 6.68
CA PHE A 102 3.26 -4.05 6.51
C PHE A 102 2.90 -5.53 6.72
N TYR A 103 3.74 -6.45 6.27
CA TYR A 103 3.51 -7.88 6.46
C TYR A 103 3.54 -8.33 7.94
N GLU A 104 4.12 -7.55 8.84
CA GLU A 104 4.22 -7.90 10.27
C GLU A 104 2.95 -7.58 11.05
N VAL A 105 2.13 -6.64 10.57
CA VAL A 105 0.94 -6.13 11.29
C VAL A 105 0.02 -7.25 11.78
N PRO A 106 -0.37 -8.24 10.94
CA PRO A 106 -1.21 -9.34 11.44
C PRO A 106 -0.55 -10.17 12.54
N GLY A 107 0.77 -10.37 12.47
CA GLY A 107 1.52 -11.07 13.51
C GLY A 107 1.47 -10.34 14.85
N LEU A 108 1.72 -9.02 14.82
CA LEU A 108 1.68 -8.15 16.00
C LEU A 108 0.27 -8.06 16.63
N MET A 109 -0.80 -8.18 15.84
CA MET A 109 -2.16 -8.28 16.36
C MET A 109 -2.41 -9.66 17.00
N ARG A 110 -1.93 -10.72 16.37
CA ARG A 110 -2.13 -12.11 16.81
C ARG A 110 -1.43 -12.40 18.14
N ASP A 111 -0.24 -11.87 18.35
CA ASP A 111 0.53 -12.04 19.59
C ASP A 111 0.18 -11.01 20.69
N GLY A 112 -0.70 -10.04 20.37
CA GLY A 112 -1.17 -9.01 21.31
C GLY A 112 -0.22 -7.83 21.50
N THR A 113 0.86 -7.72 20.71
CA THR A 113 1.74 -6.53 20.71
C THR A 113 0.95 -5.30 20.24
N ILE A 114 0.08 -5.47 19.24
CA ILE A 114 -0.95 -4.51 18.85
C ILE A 114 -2.30 -5.08 19.28
N PRO A 115 -2.81 -4.76 20.48
CA PRO A 115 -4.11 -5.23 20.91
C PRO A 115 -5.23 -4.60 20.09
N VAL A 116 -6.29 -5.39 19.84
CA VAL A 116 -7.48 -4.94 19.13
C VAL A 116 -8.69 -5.14 20.05
N ASP A 117 -9.23 -4.05 20.62
CA ASP A 117 -10.46 -4.12 21.40
C ASP A 117 -11.67 -4.16 20.49
N VAL A 118 -11.70 -3.29 19.48
CA VAL A 118 -12.78 -3.20 18.49
C VAL A 118 -12.23 -3.15 17.09
N ALA A 119 -12.77 -3.98 16.19
CA ALA A 119 -12.58 -3.88 14.75
C ALA A 119 -13.81 -3.23 14.11
N LEU A 120 -13.63 -2.09 13.45
CA LEU A 120 -14.65 -1.44 12.62
C LEU A 120 -14.37 -1.76 11.16
N VAL A 121 -15.23 -2.53 10.52
CA VAL A 121 -14.98 -3.03 9.16
C VAL A 121 -16.16 -2.79 8.22
N MET A 122 -15.92 -2.90 6.93
CA MET A 122 -16.96 -2.92 5.90
C MET A 122 -17.04 -4.30 5.27
N VAL A 123 -18.25 -4.81 5.10
CA VAL A 123 -18.48 -6.12 4.48
C VAL A 123 -19.64 -6.09 3.47
N THR A 124 -19.67 -7.05 2.57
CA THR A 124 -20.82 -7.26 1.68
C THR A 124 -22.05 -7.73 2.45
N PRO A 125 -23.27 -7.63 1.90
CA PRO A 125 -24.39 -8.42 2.38
C PRO A 125 -24.03 -9.93 2.42
N PRO A 126 -24.63 -10.72 3.34
CA PRO A 126 -24.44 -12.16 3.35
C PRO A 126 -24.91 -12.81 2.03
N ASP A 127 -24.16 -13.78 1.56
CA ASP A 127 -24.55 -14.62 0.43
C ASP A 127 -25.60 -15.67 0.84
N GLU A 128 -26.00 -16.53 -0.11
CA GLU A 128 -26.98 -17.60 0.12
C GLU A 128 -26.55 -18.66 1.17
N HIS A 129 -25.27 -18.67 1.51
CA HIS A 129 -24.68 -19.58 2.50
C HIS A 129 -24.36 -18.91 3.83
N GLY A 130 -24.61 -17.60 3.97
CA GLY A 130 -24.35 -16.83 5.18
C GLY A 130 -22.92 -16.37 5.32
N PHE A 131 -22.20 -16.18 4.20
CA PHE A 131 -20.86 -15.60 4.18
C PHE A 131 -20.91 -14.16 3.69
N VAL A 132 -20.05 -13.33 4.26
CA VAL A 132 -19.77 -11.96 3.84
C VAL A 132 -18.33 -11.87 3.35
N SER A 133 -18.02 -10.87 2.53
CA SER A 133 -16.67 -10.56 2.11
C SER A 133 -16.26 -9.18 2.57
N THR A 134 -15.01 -8.98 3.00
CA THR A 134 -14.41 -7.66 3.26
C THR A 134 -14.15 -6.87 1.97
N GLY A 135 -14.44 -7.48 0.85
CA GLY A 135 -14.56 -6.84 -0.48
C GLY A 135 -13.25 -6.36 -1.06
N VAL A 136 -12.78 -5.21 -0.64
CA VAL A 136 -11.59 -4.55 -1.21
C VAL A 136 -10.42 -4.44 -0.22
N SER A 137 -10.57 -4.95 1.02
CA SER A 137 -9.56 -4.87 2.08
C SER A 137 -9.42 -6.21 2.78
N GLY A 138 -8.47 -7.01 2.34
CA GLY A 138 -8.12 -8.32 2.93
C GLY A 138 -6.81 -8.31 3.70
N ASP A 139 -6.14 -7.19 3.77
CA ASP A 139 -4.82 -6.93 4.34
C ASP A 139 -4.70 -7.31 5.84
N TYR A 140 -4.49 -6.32 6.71
CA TYR A 140 -4.54 -6.51 8.16
C TYR A 140 -5.99 -6.61 8.70
N THR A 141 -6.97 -6.15 7.92
CA THR A 141 -8.40 -6.15 8.29
C THR A 141 -8.87 -7.55 8.69
N VAL A 142 -8.47 -8.56 7.92
CA VAL A 142 -8.76 -9.97 8.24
C VAL A 142 -8.27 -10.38 9.64
N GLN A 143 -7.04 -10.00 9.99
CA GLN A 143 -6.50 -10.34 11.31
C GLN A 143 -7.08 -9.45 12.41
N ALA A 144 -7.37 -8.19 12.12
CA ALA A 144 -8.06 -7.30 13.07
C ALA A 144 -9.39 -7.92 13.50
N MET A 145 -10.20 -8.41 12.55
CA MET A 145 -11.45 -9.13 12.87
C MET A 145 -11.22 -10.35 13.76
N LYS A 146 -10.18 -11.15 13.48
CA LYS A 146 -9.85 -12.37 14.24
C LYS A 146 -9.30 -12.09 15.64
N SER A 147 -8.65 -10.95 15.83
CA SER A 147 -8.01 -10.55 17.11
C SER A 147 -8.88 -9.69 17.99
N ALA A 148 -9.90 -9.02 17.42
CA ALA A 148 -10.78 -8.12 18.14
C ALA A 148 -11.62 -8.81 19.20
N LYS A 149 -11.87 -8.11 20.32
CA LYS A 149 -12.86 -8.51 21.32
C LYS A 149 -14.30 -8.25 20.83
N LEU A 150 -14.45 -7.29 19.90
CA LEU A 150 -15.74 -6.90 19.32
C LEU A 150 -15.53 -6.55 17.85
N VAL A 151 -16.28 -7.21 16.97
CA VAL A 151 -16.29 -6.93 15.53
C VAL A 151 -17.60 -6.25 15.14
N ILE A 152 -17.53 -5.03 14.65
CA ILE A 152 -18.67 -4.25 14.17
C ILE A 152 -18.50 -4.04 12.66
N ALA A 153 -19.46 -4.53 11.87
CA ALA A 153 -19.42 -4.46 10.42
C ALA A 153 -20.50 -3.53 9.85
N GLN A 154 -20.07 -2.55 9.05
CA GLN A 154 -20.96 -1.85 8.13
C GLN A 154 -21.22 -2.74 6.92
N VAL A 155 -22.46 -3.08 6.66
CA VAL A 155 -22.87 -3.87 5.50
C VAL A 155 -23.15 -2.92 4.33
N ASN A 156 -22.41 -3.10 3.23
CA ASN A 156 -22.49 -2.23 2.05
C ASN A 156 -22.66 -3.07 0.78
N ASP A 157 -23.80 -2.95 0.11
CA ASP A 157 -24.11 -3.66 -1.13
C ASP A 157 -23.34 -3.16 -2.37
N GLN A 158 -22.63 -2.03 -2.24
CA GLN A 158 -21.75 -1.51 -3.28
C GLN A 158 -20.36 -2.14 -3.26
N LEU A 159 -20.06 -2.91 -2.20
CA LEU A 159 -18.78 -3.60 -2.03
C LEU A 159 -18.73 -4.86 -2.91
N PRO A 160 -17.65 -5.12 -3.66
CA PRO A 160 -17.54 -6.36 -4.41
C PRO A 160 -17.38 -7.55 -3.46
N PHE A 161 -18.01 -8.67 -3.74
CA PHE A 161 -17.72 -9.93 -3.06
C PHE A 161 -16.44 -10.54 -3.65
N THR A 162 -15.30 -10.29 -3.03
CA THR A 162 -14.00 -10.82 -3.47
C THR A 162 -13.66 -12.08 -2.70
N PHE A 163 -13.17 -13.11 -3.40
CA PHE A 163 -12.77 -14.38 -2.80
C PHE A 163 -11.39 -14.30 -2.13
N GLY A 164 -11.15 -15.17 -1.17
CA GLY A 164 -9.90 -15.31 -0.45
C GLY A 164 -10.07 -15.24 1.06
N ASP A 165 -9.05 -14.76 1.77
CA ASP A 165 -9.01 -14.75 3.24
C ASP A 165 -10.03 -13.78 3.88
N GLY A 166 -10.57 -12.83 3.10
CA GLY A 166 -11.58 -11.87 3.55
C GLY A 166 -13.02 -12.39 3.57
N VAL A 167 -13.25 -13.69 3.34
CA VAL A 167 -14.59 -14.29 3.39
C VAL A 167 -14.84 -14.87 4.77
N PHE A 168 -15.89 -14.38 5.45
CA PHE A 168 -16.24 -14.76 6.82
C PHE A 168 -17.69 -15.22 6.94
N PRO A 169 -17.99 -16.24 7.75
CA PRO A 169 -19.37 -16.54 8.11
C PRO A 169 -19.93 -15.43 9.03
N VAL A 170 -21.21 -15.12 8.92
CA VAL A 170 -21.86 -14.09 9.77
C VAL A 170 -21.71 -14.36 11.27
N SER A 171 -21.43 -15.62 11.66
CA SER A 171 -21.22 -15.99 13.06
C SER A 171 -19.95 -15.39 13.68
N GLU A 172 -18.99 -14.94 12.89
CA GLU A 172 -17.75 -14.33 13.36
C GLU A 172 -17.84 -12.79 13.51
N ILE A 173 -18.99 -12.20 13.24
CA ILE A 173 -19.23 -10.76 13.36
C ILE A 173 -20.26 -10.53 14.47
N ASP A 174 -19.98 -9.64 15.39
CA ASP A 174 -20.83 -9.42 16.57
C ASP A 174 -22.02 -8.48 16.31
N MET A 175 -21.82 -7.47 15.44
CA MET A 175 -22.85 -6.48 15.14
C MET A 175 -22.83 -6.09 13.67
N PHE A 176 -24.02 -5.96 13.06
CA PHE A 176 -24.19 -5.55 11.67
C PHE A 176 -24.98 -4.24 11.59
N VAL A 177 -24.43 -3.30 10.82
CA VAL A 177 -25.07 -2.03 10.52
C VAL A 177 -25.30 -1.96 9.01
N GLU A 178 -26.55 -2.08 8.58
CA GLU A 178 -26.89 -2.01 7.15
C GLU A 178 -26.92 -0.54 6.69
N GLU A 179 -25.84 -0.14 6.05
CA GLU A 179 -25.75 1.18 5.41
C GLU A 179 -24.86 1.13 4.18
N SER A 180 -25.52 1.18 3.01
CA SER A 180 -24.85 1.17 1.70
C SER A 180 -24.48 2.57 1.26
N ARG A 181 -23.23 2.73 0.85
CA ARG A 181 -22.69 3.98 0.27
C ARG A 181 -21.82 3.66 -0.94
N PRO A 182 -21.74 4.55 -1.93
CA PRO A 182 -20.80 4.40 -3.02
C PRO A 182 -19.35 4.29 -2.46
N LEU A 183 -18.57 3.36 -3.00
CA LEU A 183 -17.16 3.30 -2.67
C LEU A 183 -16.41 4.48 -3.30
N PRO A 184 -15.44 5.07 -2.60
CA PRO A 184 -14.52 5.99 -3.22
C PRO A 184 -13.86 5.38 -4.46
N THR A 185 -13.68 6.17 -5.50
CA THR A 185 -12.98 5.75 -6.72
C THR A 185 -11.81 6.68 -7.00
N LEU A 186 -10.73 6.12 -7.54
CA LEU A 186 -9.61 6.90 -8.01
C LEU A 186 -9.71 7.07 -9.54
N PRO A 187 -9.67 8.30 -10.04
CA PRO A 187 -9.56 8.52 -11.48
C PRO A 187 -8.19 8.03 -11.97
N PRO A 188 -8.07 7.60 -13.25
CA PRO A 188 -6.79 7.29 -13.85
C PRO A 188 -5.80 8.46 -13.68
N ALA A 189 -4.56 8.14 -13.36
CA ALA A 189 -3.55 9.17 -13.19
C ALA A 189 -3.21 9.84 -14.53
N LYS A 190 -2.84 11.12 -14.50
CA LYS A 190 -2.31 11.80 -15.68
C LYS A 190 -0.89 11.30 -15.94
N ILE A 191 -0.68 10.72 -17.11
CA ILE A 191 0.62 10.30 -17.58
C ILE A 191 1.22 11.44 -18.40
N GLY A 192 2.34 11.99 -17.95
CA GLY A 192 3.10 12.98 -18.68
C GLY A 192 4.36 12.37 -19.32
N PRO A 193 5.15 13.17 -20.05
CA PRO A 193 6.36 12.69 -20.71
C PRO A 193 7.41 12.08 -19.76
N VAL A 194 7.45 12.54 -18.51
CA VAL A 194 8.34 12.01 -17.46
C VAL A 194 7.91 10.61 -17.06
N GLU A 195 6.63 10.41 -16.77
CA GLU A 195 6.06 9.12 -16.41
C GLU A 195 6.17 8.12 -17.57
N GLU A 196 5.92 8.57 -18.82
CA GLU A 196 6.08 7.73 -20.02
C GLU A 196 7.53 7.24 -20.21
N ALA A 197 8.52 8.12 -20.05
CA ALA A 197 9.92 7.75 -20.17
C ALA A 197 10.32 6.74 -19.07
N ILE A 198 9.92 6.98 -17.82
CA ILE A 198 10.17 6.05 -16.70
C ILE A 198 9.48 4.71 -16.96
N GLY A 199 8.22 4.73 -17.40
CA GLY A 199 7.45 3.52 -17.76
C GLY A 199 8.13 2.70 -18.85
N GLY A 200 8.68 3.36 -19.89
CA GLY A 200 9.46 2.73 -20.95
C GLY A 200 10.70 2.02 -20.42
N TYR A 201 11.50 2.69 -19.59
CA TYR A 201 12.69 2.09 -18.98
C TYR A 201 12.35 0.94 -18.01
N CYS A 202 11.26 1.03 -17.28
CA CYS A 202 10.77 -0.09 -16.47
C CYS A 202 10.40 -1.29 -17.33
N ALA A 203 9.70 -1.07 -18.46
CA ALA A 203 9.29 -2.12 -19.38
C ALA A 203 10.46 -2.85 -20.07
N GLU A 204 11.62 -2.18 -20.26
CA GLU A 204 12.84 -2.82 -20.74
C GLU A 204 13.36 -3.92 -19.80
N LEU A 205 13.11 -3.77 -18.48
CA LEU A 205 13.50 -4.74 -17.47
C LEU A 205 12.46 -5.85 -17.27
N ILE A 206 11.26 -5.74 -17.86
CA ILE A 206 10.20 -6.73 -17.76
C ILE A 206 10.24 -7.66 -18.97
N ARG A 207 10.15 -8.98 -18.72
CA ARG A 207 10.23 -10.04 -19.73
C ARG A 207 8.94 -10.87 -19.74
N ASP A 208 8.69 -11.58 -20.80
CA ASP A 208 7.59 -12.54 -20.87
C ASP A 208 7.69 -13.54 -19.71
N GLY A 209 6.57 -13.86 -19.10
CA GLY A 209 6.49 -14.78 -17.97
C GLY A 209 6.89 -14.20 -16.60
N ASP A 210 7.24 -12.91 -16.52
CA ASP A 210 7.56 -12.28 -15.23
C ASP A 210 6.32 -12.15 -14.33
N THR A 211 6.54 -12.20 -13.01
CA THR A 211 5.53 -11.88 -12.00
C THR A 211 5.77 -10.47 -11.48
N LEU A 212 4.73 -9.64 -11.48
CA LEU A 212 4.83 -8.21 -11.20
C LEU A 212 4.17 -7.81 -9.88
N GLN A 213 4.79 -6.85 -9.19
CA GLN A 213 4.16 -5.99 -8.20
C GLN A 213 4.18 -4.57 -8.74
N LEU A 214 3.00 -3.96 -8.77
CA LEU A 214 2.78 -2.60 -9.23
C LEU A 214 1.94 -1.84 -8.19
N GLY A 215 2.22 -0.55 -8.03
CA GLY A 215 1.38 0.36 -7.25
C GLY A 215 0.33 1.06 -8.11
N ILE A 216 -0.08 2.24 -7.67
CA ILE A 216 -1.00 3.16 -8.36
C ILE A 216 -0.30 4.48 -8.66
N GLY A 217 -0.84 5.23 -9.63
CA GLY A 217 -0.36 6.55 -10.01
C GLY A 217 0.31 6.58 -11.38
N GLY A 218 0.83 7.74 -11.78
CA GLY A 218 1.29 7.98 -13.15
C GLY A 218 2.39 7.03 -13.64
N ILE A 219 3.36 6.69 -12.79
CA ILE A 219 4.43 5.76 -13.19
C ILE A 219 3.93 4.33 -13.35
N PRO A 220 3.23 3.69 -12.40
CA PRO A 220 2.64 2.36 -12.60
C PRO A 220 1.69 2.28 -13.80
N ASP A 221 0.85 3.30 -14.02
CA ASP A 221 -0.05 3.33 -15.18
C ASP A 221 0.75 3.44 -16.48
N ALA A 222 1.81 4.25 -16.52
CA ALA A 222 2.71 4.34 -17.66
C ALA A 222 3.43 3.01 -17.94
N VAL A 223 3.86 2.30 -16.90
CA VAL A 223 4.42 0.94 -17.05
C VAL A 223 3.40 0.01 -17.71
N CYS A 224 2.16 -0.04 -17.20
CA CYS A 224 1.12 -0.89 -17.80
C CYS A 224 0.90 -0.58 -19.29
N HIS A 225 0.92 0.70 -19.68
CA HIS A 225 0.79 1.10 -21.08
C HIS A 225 1.92 0.58 -21.97
N GLN A 226 3.12 0.40 -21.46
CA GLN A 226 4.29 -0.08 -22.19
C GLN A 226 4.39 -1.62 -22.25
N LEU A 227 3.52 -2.37 -21.56
CA LEU A 227 3.59 -3.82 -21.48
C LEU A 227 2.71 -4.56 -22.50
N LYS A 228 2.04 -3.87 -23.43
CA LYS A 228 1.05 -4.44 -24.36
C LYS A 228 1.57 -5.57 -25.26
N ASP A 229 2.87 -5.58 -25.54
CA ASP A 229 3.51 -6.59 -26.37
C ASP A 229 4.09 -7.76 -25.57
N LYS A 230 4.01 -7.71 -24.24
CA LYS A 230 4.48 -8.80 -23.35
C LYS A 230 3.47 -9.94 -23.31
N LYS A 231 3.93 -11.11 -22.84
CA LYS A 231 3.12 -12.33 -22.77
C LYS A 231 3.30 -13.05 -21.44
N HIS A 232 2.24 -13.70 -21.02
CA HIS A 232 2.23 -14.61 -19.87
C HIS A 232 2.69 -13.95 -18.56
N LEU A 233 2.45 -12.65 -18.39
CA LEU A 233 2.76 -11.96 -17.13
C LEU A 233 1.86 -12.48 -16.02
N GLY A 234 2.35 -12.38 -14.79
CA GLY A 234 1.60 -12.73 -13.58
C GLY A 234 1.58 -11.57 -12.59
N ILE A 235 0.62 -11.59 -11.66
CA ILE A 235 0.49 -10.61 -10.58
C ILE A 235 0.60 -11.28 -9.23
N HIS A 236 1.51 -10.76 -8.41
CA HIS A 236 1.60 -10.95 -6.98
C HIS A 236 1.96 -9.57 -6.40
N SER A 237 0.96 -8.86 -5.90
CA SER A 237 1.07 -7.43 -5.59
C SER A 237 0.29 -7.10 -4.32
N GLU A 238 0.72 -6.11 -3.58
CA GLU A 238 -0.04 -5.57 -2.46
C GLU A 238 -1.40 -5.05 -2.93
N LEU A 239 -1.38 -4.21 -3.95
CA LEU A 239 -2.55 -3.57 -4.54
C LEU A 239 -2.86 -4.16 -5.92
N LEU A 240 -4.16 -4.30 -6.22
CA LEU A 240 -4.66 -4.52 -7.57
C LEU A 240 -5.17 -3.18 -8.14
N SER A 241 -4.77 -2.83 -9.37
CA SER A 241 -5.09 -1.57 -10.04
C SER A 241 -5.77 -1.77 -11.39
N ASP A 242 -6.39 -0.71 -11.94
CA ASP A 242 -7.10 -0.74 -13.23
C ASP A 242 -6.21 -1.18 -14.40
N GLY A 243 -4.97 -0.70 -14.48
CA GLY A 243 -4.04 -1.06 -15.56
C GLY A 243 -3.75 -2.56 -15.65
N VAL A 244 -3.82 -3.27 -14.52
CA VAL A 244 -3.67 -4.73 -14.48
C VAL A 244 -4.87 -5.43 -15.13
N VAL A 245 -6.08 -4.92 -14.92
CA VAL A 245 -7.30 -5.45 -15.54
C VAL A 245 -7.24 -5.28 -17.06
N ASP A 246 -6.84 -4.12 -17.54
CA ASP A 246 -6.70 -3.86 -18.99
C ASP A 246 -5.70 -4.83 -19.65
N LEU A 247 -4.57 -5.12 -18.98
CA LEU A 247 -3.59 -6.07 -19.46
C LEU A 247 -4.10 -7.53 -19.44
N TYR A 248 -4.96 -7.86 -18.48
CA TYR A 248 -5.62 -9.17 -18.47
C TYR A 248 -6.64 -9.31 -19.61
N GLU A 249 -7.49 -8.32 -19.82
CA GLU A 249 -8.50 -8.32 -20.88
C GLU A 249 -7.87 -8.41 -22.29
N THR A 250 -6.64 -7.90 -22.46
CA THR A 250 -5.88 -8.00 -23.71
C THR A 250 -5.01 -9.25 -23.81
N GLY A 251 -5.01 -10.13 -22.81
CA GLY A 251 -4.29 -11.40 -22.81
C GLY A 251 -2.79 -11.30 -22.52
N VAL A 252 -2.31 -10.15 -22.06
CA VAL A 252 -0.91 -9.94 -21.65
C VAL A 252 -0.63 -10.63 -20.30
N ILE A 253 -1.59 -10.53 -19.38
CA ILE A 253 -1.54 -11.18 -18.07
C ILE A 253 -2.48 -12.39 -18.09
N ASP A 254 -1.95 -13.57 -17.80
CA ASP A 254 -2.74 -14.81 -17.64
C ASP A 254 -2.35 -15.60 -16.37
N ASN A 255 -1.36 -15.12 -15.63
CA ASN A 255 -0.83 -15.75 -14.41
C ASN A 255 -0.31 -17.20 -14.63
N SER A 256 -0.14 -17.65 -15.86
CA SER A 256 0.20 -19.04 -16.19
C SER A 256 1.65 -19.42 -15.84
N CYS A 257 2.55 -18.43 -15.80
CA CYS A 257 3.98 -18.61 -15.51
C CYS A 257 4.34 -18.39 -14.03
N LYS A 258 3.38 -18.02 -13.17
CA LYS A 258 3.65 -17.87 -11.73
C LYS A 258 4.14 -19.19 -11.12
N ALA A 259 5.12 -19.11 -10.23
CA ALA A 259 5.64 -20.28 -9.53
C ALA A 259 4.70 -20.77 -8.42
N ILE A 260 4.06 -19.84 -7.72
CA ILE A 260 3.01 -20.09 -6.71
C ILE A 260 1.71 -19.42 -7.13
N ASP A 261 0.57 -19.89 -6.64
CA ASP A 261 -0.76 -19.35 -6.92
C ASP A 261 -1.03 -19.17 -8.44
N ARG A 262 -0.63 -20.17 -9.22
CA ARG A 262 -0.75 -20.14 -10.68
C ARG A 262 -2.20 -19.93 -11.13
N GLY A 263 -2.40 -19.04 -12.09
CA GLY A 263 -3.71 -18.70 -12.62
C GLY A 263 -4.50 -17.73 -11.75
N LYS A 264 -3.90 -17.19 -10.68
CA LYS A 264 -4.54 -16.25 -9.75
C LYS A 264 -3.86 -14.90 -9.72
N PHE A 265 -4.65 -13.84 -9.67
CA PHE A 265 -4.21 -12.55 -9.15
C PHE A 265 -4.15 -12.66 -7.62
N VAL A 266 -2.98 -12.46 -7.04
CA VAL A 266 -2.79 -12.47 -5.59
C VAL A 266 -2.52 -11.03 -5.13
N PHE A 267 -3.37 -10.54 -4.24
CA PHE A 267 -3.29 -9.17 -3.72
C PHE A 267 -3.94 -9.10 -2.34
N ASN A 268 -3.72 -8.00 -1.61
CA ASN A 268 -4.36 -7.84 -0.30
C ASN A 268 -5.38 -6.70 -0.23
N PHE A 269 -5.33 -5.70 -1.13
CA PHE A 269 -6.40 -4.71 -1.24
C PHE A 269 -6.58 -4.21 -2.68
N VAL A 270 -7.69 -3.50 -2.90
CA VAL A 270 -8.11 -3.02 -4.22
C VAL A 270 -8.49 -1.56 -4.14
N MET A 271 -7.87 -0.72 -4.99
CA MET A 271 -8.19 0.69 -5.08
C MET A 271 -8.12 1.15 -6.55
N GLY A 272 -9.19 1.70 -7.07
CA GLY A 272 -9.25 2.18 -8.46
C GLY A 272 -10.64 2.63 -8.88
N SER A 273 -11.01 2.32 -10.12
CA SER A 273 -12.31 2.67 -10.69
C SER A 273 -13.41 1.64 -10.35
N ARG A 274 -14.64 1.97 -10.66
CA ARG A 274 -15.76 1.02 -10.55
C ARG A 274 -15.53 -0.23 -11.41
N LYS A 275 -14.91 -0.09 -12.60
CA LYS A 275 -14.53 -1.23 -13.46
C LYS A 275 -13.70 -2.26 -12.71
N LEU A 276 -12.73 -1.81 -11.94
CA LEU A 276 -11.88 -2.69 -11.15
C LEU A 276 -12.67 -3.40 -10.04
N TYR A 277 -13.57 -2.71 -9.34
CA TYR A 277 -14.41 -3.32 -8.31
C TYR A 277 -15.36 -4.37 -8.93
N ASP A 278 -15.98 -4.05 -10.07
CA ASP A 278 -16.83 -5.00 -10.80
C ASP A 278 -16.05 -6.22 -11.31
N PHE A 279 -14.79 -6.03 -11.72
CA PHE A 279 -13.90 -7.12 -12.11
C PHE A 279 -13.60 -8.08 -10.94
N CYS A 280 -13.44 -7.56 -9.73
CA CYS A 280 -13.17 -8.38 -8.53
C CYS A 280 -14.44 -9.12 -8.05
N HIS A 281 -15.64 -8.61 -8.35
CA HIS A 281 -16.87 -9.16 -7.84
C HIS A 281 -17.10 -10.60 -8.31
N ARG A 282 -17.13 -11.57 -7.35
CA ARG A 282 -17.34 -13.00 -7.59
C ARG A 282 -16.43 -13.59 -8.69
N ASN A 283 -15.28 -13.01 -8.88
CA ASN A 283 -14.31 -13.48 -9.87
C ASN A 283 -13.30 -14.45 -9.23
N PRO A 284 -13.36 -15.76 -9.57
CA PRO A 284 -12.52 -16.76 -8.93
C PRO A 284 -11.04 -16.68 -9.27
N ILE A 285 -10.64 -15.86 -10.25
CA ILE A 285 -9.22 -15.60 -10.51
C ILE A 285 -8.62 -14.57 -9.56
N CYS A 286 -9.46 -13.76 -8.88
CA CYS A 286 -9.06 -12.82 -7.85
C CYS A 286 -8.93 -13.55 -6.52
N GLU A 287 -7.74 -13.56 -5.94
CA GLU A 287 -7.41 -14.22 -4.68
C GLU A 287 -6.90 -13.17 -3.70
N MET A 288 -7.79 -12.62 -2.88
CA MET A 288 -7.45 -11.61 -1.88
C MET A 288 -6.95 -12.32 -0.61
N ARG A 289 -5.69 -12.07 -0.26
CA ARG A 289 -5.03 -12.70 0.89
C ARG A 289 -4.63 -11.69 1.94
N GLY A 290 -4.41 -12.16 3.17
CA GLY A 290 -3.82 -11.36 4.24
C GLY A 290 -2.45 -10.80 3.86
N VAL A 291 -2.12 -9.62 4.41
CA VAL A 291 -0.84 -8.96 4.10
C VAL A 291 0.36 -9.76 4.59
N ASP A 292 0.20 -10.57 5.63
CA ASP A 292 1.21 -11.51 6.14
C ASP A 292 1.49 -12.70 5.19
N TYR A 293 0.69 -12.87 4.13
CA TYR A 293 0.97 -13.76 3.01
C TYR A 293 1.51 -12.97 1.80
N VAL A 294 0.75 -12.00 1.30
CA VAL A 294 1.06 -11.29 0.05
C VAL A 294 2.38 -10.56 0.13
N ASN A 295 2.61 -9.84 1.23
CA ASN A 295 3.79 -9.00 1.44
C ASN A 295 4.94 -9.74 2.13
N HIS A 296 4.74 -10.96 2.59
CA HIS A 296 5.81 -11.66 3.30
C HIS A 296 7.01 -11.91 2.37
N PRO A 297 8.22 -11.41 2.70
CA PRO A 297 9.37 -11.51 1.79
C PRO A 297 9.69 -12.94 1.35
N MET A 298 9.48 -13.93 2.23
CA MET A 298 9.69 -15.35 1.91
C MET A 298 8.63 -15.93 0.98
N VAL A 299 7.41 -15.37 0.93
CA VAL A 299 6.37 -15.75 -0.03
C VAL A 299 6.65 -15.09 -1.37
N ILE A 300 6.95 -13.79 -1.37
CA ILE A 300 7.33 -13.04 -2.58
C ILE A 300 8.52 -13.74 -3.27
N ALA A 301 9.53 -14.15 -2.50
CA ALA A 301 10.74 -14.81 -3.00
C ALA A 301 10.48 -16.15 -3.70
N GLN A 302 9.33 -16.79 -3.47
CA GLN A 302 8.94 -18.02 -4.16
C GLN A 302 8.48 -17.78 -5.61
N ASN A 303 8.13 -16.55 -5.98
CA ASN A 303 7.81 -16.20 -7.36
C ASN A 303 9.10 -16.06 -8.18
N SER A 304 9.29 -16.94 -9.14
CA SER A 304 10.39 -16.82 -10.09
C SER A 304 10.22 -15.57 -10.95
N ASN A 305 11.34 -14.95 -11.35
CA ASN A 305 11.34 -13.74 -12.18
C ASN A 305 10.48 -12.59 -11.60
N MET A 306 10.45 -12.43 -10.28
CA MET A 306 9.69 -11.37 -9.63
C MET A 306 10.24 -10.00 -9.99
N VAL A 307 9.37 -9.06 -10.34
CA VAL A 307 9.69 -7.64 -10.59
C VAL A 307 8.83 -6.80 -9.68
N SER A 308 9.46 -6.04 -8.79
CA SER A 308 8.76 -5.07 -7.94
C SER A 308 9.11 -3.65 -8.38
N ILE A 309 8.09 -2.80 -8.53
CA ILE A 309 8.25 -1.39 -8.93
C ILE A 309 7.64 -0.50 -7.87
N ASN A 310 8.51 0.27 -7.22
CA ASN A 310 8.15 1.15 -6.11
C ASN A 310 8.70 2.56 -6.35
N SER A 311 8.10 3.56 -5.72
CA SER A 311 8.54 4.95 -5.84
C SER A 311 9.52 5.34 -4.75
N GLY A 312 10.28 6.46 -4.98
CA GLY A 312 11.16 7.06 -4.00
C GLY A 312 11.04 8.58 -3.94
N ILE A 313 11.30 9.15 -2.76
CA ILE A 313 11.42 10.59 -2.57
C ILE A 313 12.81 11.07 -2.94
N GLY A 314 13.84 10.27 -2.60
CA GLY A 314 15.22 10.57 -2.94
C GLY A 314 16.15 9.37 -2.78
N VAL A 315 17.33 9.43 -3.42
CA VAL A 315 18.39 8.43 -3.36
C VAL A 315 19.75 9.10 -3.24
N ASP A 316 20.64 8.54 -2.41
CA ASP A 316 22.00 9.02 -2.29
C ASP A 316 23.01 8.19 -3.09
N PHE A 317 24.27 8.61 -3.14
CA PHE A 317 25.35 7.94 -3.88
C PHE A 317 25.64 6.51 -3.38
N TYR A 318 25.27 6.19 -2.14
CA TYR A 318 25.37 4.82 -1.64
C TYR A 318 24.25 3.92 -2.19
N GLY A 319 23.17 4.51 -2.72
CA GLY A 319 21.96 3.79 -3.13
C GLY A 319 20.98 3.59 -1.98
N GLN A 320 21.08 4.40 -0.92
CA GLN A 320 20.08 4.47 0.15
C GLN A 320 18.89 5.28 -0.35
N VAL A 321 17.67 4.76 -0.15
CA VAL A 321 16.45 5.40 -0.62
C VAL A 321 15.62 5.87 0.56
N ALA A 322 15.18 7.12 0.50
CA ALA A 322 14.14 7.66 1.36
C ALA A 322 12.82 7.70 0.56
N SER A 323 11.76 7.15 1.14
CA SER A 323 10.44 7.07 0.49
C SER A 323 9.29 7.54 1.37
N ASP A 324 9.43 7.47 2.67
CA ASP A 324 8.37 7.75 3.65
C ASP A 324 8.59 9.02 4.46
N THR A 325 9.75 9.71 4.28
CA THR A 325 10.09 10.94 5.00
C THR A 325 10.63 12.02 4.08
N ILE A 326 10.40 13.29 4.43
CA ILE A 326 11.02 14.48 3.82
C ILE A 326 11.86 15.16 4.90
N GLY A 327 13.19 15.00 4.82
CA GLY A 327 14.07 15.31 5.94
C GLY A 327 13.67 14.40 7.13
N TYR A 328 13.50 14.98 8.32
CA TYR A 328 13.07 14.27 9.52
C TYR A 328 11.53 14.14 9.66
N ARG A 329 10.76 14.76 8.75
CA ARG A 329 9.30 14.73 8.83
C ARG A 329 8.75 13.46 8.21
N GLN A 330 7.90 12.75 8.95
CA GLN A 330 7.14 11.63 8.43
C GLN A 330 6.15 12.12 7.37
N PHE A 331 6.19 11.54 6.16
CA PHE A 331 5.36 11.90 5.02
C PHE A 331 4.29 10.84 4.71
N SER A 332 4.66 9.58 4.83
CA SER A 332 3.78 8.42 4.64
C SER A 332 4.13 7.33 5.67
N GLY A 333 4.11 6.11 5.32
CA GLY A 333 4.71 4.96 5.97
C GLY A 333 5.47 4.17 4.90
N VAL A 334 6.16 3.12 5.31
CA VAL A 334 6.88 2.25 4.36
C VAL A 334 5.91 1.45 3.48
N GLY A 335 4.70 1.14 4.00
CA GLY A 335 3.77 0.21 3.34
C GLY A 335 4.46 -1.12 3.05
N GLY A 336 4.20 -1.69 1.90
CA GLY A 336 4.85 -2.92 1.45
C GLY A 336 6.11 -2.71 0.59
N GLN A 337 6.59 -1.49 0.44
CA GLN A 337 7.74 -1.21 -0.43
C GLN A 337 8.96 -2.06 -0.09
N VAL A 338 9.39 -2.06 1.18
CA VAL A 338 10.57 -2.82 1.62
C VAL A 338 10.29 -4.32 1.61
N ASP A 339 9.06 -4.74 1.92
CA ASP A 339 8.63 -6.13 1.84
C ASP A 339 8.89 -6.69 0.43
N PHE A 340 8.40 -5.98 -0.59
CA PHE A 340 8.58 -6.38 -2.00
C PHE A 340 10.00 -6.22 -2.49
N ILE A 341 10.72 -5.17 -2.12
CA ILE A 341 12.14 -5.01 -2.49
C ILE A 341 12.93 -6.21 -1.96
N ARG A 342 12.79 -6.56 -0.68
CA ARG A 342 13.50 -7.67 -0.04
C ARG A 342 13.10 -9.02 -0.63
N GLY A 343 11.80 -9.30 -0.73
CA GLY A 343 11.30 -10.54 -1.31
C GLY A 343 11.79 -10.74 -2.75
N THR A 344 11.73 -9.69 -3.56
CA THR A 344 12.21 -9.71 -4.94
C THR A 344 13.72 -9.96 -5.05
N THR A 345 14.52 -9.39 -4.16
CA THR A 345 15.99 -9.61 -4.19
C THR A 345 16.43 -10.97 -3.65
N MET A 346 15.52 -11.68 -2.97
CA MET A 346 15.74 -13.00 -2.37
C MET A 346 15.21 -14.15 -3.22
N THR A 347 14.68 -13.90 -4.44
CA THR A 347 14.16 -14.96 -5.31
C THR A 347 15.18 -16.06 -5.53
N ALA A 348 14.75 -17.32 -5.41
CA ALA A 348 15.64 -18.48 -5.49
C ALA A 348 16.34 -18.62 -6.86
N ASP A 349 15.71 -18.14 -7.94
CA ASP A 349 16.30 -18.13 -9.27
C ASP A 349 17.33 -17.02 -9.50
N GLY A 350 17.50 -16.10 -8.55
CA GLY A 350 18.41 -14.95 -8.62
C GLY A 350 18.05 -13.92 -9.70
N LYS A 351 16.87 -14.00 -10.30
CA LYS A 351 16.43 -13.14 -11.41
C LYS A 351 15.49 -12.01 -10.99
N GLY A 352 15.21 -11.88 -9.71
CA GLY A 352 14.38 -10.82 -9.18
C GLY A 352 14.94 -9.43 -9.48
N ARG A 353 14.06 -8.48 -9.81
CA ARG A 353 14.42 -7.09 -10.17
C ARG A 353 13.59 -6.13 -9.33
N ALA A 354 14.21 -5.63 -8.26
CA ALA A 354 13.63 -4.60 -7.41
C ALA A 354 13.98 -3.22 -7.97
N ILE A 355 12.96 -2.49 -8.39
CA ILE A 355 13.08 -1.21 -9.08
C ILE A 355 12.53 -0.10 -8.19
N ILE A 356 13.32 0.96 -8.01
CA ILE A 356 12.89 2.26 -7.51
C ILE A 356 12.73 3.19 -8.71
N ALA A 357 11.51 3.59 -9.00
CA ALA A 357 11.17 4.45 -10.13
C ALA A 357 10.69 5.82 -9.63
N MET A 358 11.35 6.89 -10.05
CA MET A 358 11.02 8.25 -9.60
C MET A 358 11.47 9.31 -10.61
N PRO A 359 10.79 10.45 -10.73
CA PRO A 359 11.32 11.60 -11.45
C PRO A 359 12.68 12.01 -10.87
N SER A 360 13.62 12.43 -11.72
CA SER A 360 14.95 12.84 -11.28
C SER A 360 14.95 14.14 -10.44
N VAL A 361 13.91 14.94 -10.57
CA VAL A 361 13.71 16.20 -9.84
C VAL A 361 12.31 16.33 -9.26
N THR A 362 12.15 17.22 -8.30
CA THR A 362 10.87 17.75 -7.86
C THR A 362 10.85 19.28 -7.98
N LYS A 363 9.66 19.87 -8.14
CA LYS A 363 9.48 21.33 -8.21
C LYS A 363 9.18 21.90 -6.84
N LYS A 364 9.88 22.95 -6.46
CA LYS A 364 9.54 23.78 -5.30
C LYS A 364 8.31 24.65 -5.60
N ARG A 365 7.72 25.23 -4.56
CA ARG A 365 6.59 26.16 -4.68
C ARG A 365 6.94 27.42 -5.48
N ASP A 366 8.20 27.85 -5.46
CA ASP A 366 8.74 28.99 -6.22
C ASP A 366 9.10 28.65 -7.68
N GLY A 367 8.87 27.41 -8.11
CA GLY A 367 9.18 26.91 -9.45
C GLY A 367 10.59 26.36 -9.63
N GLY A 368 11.48 26.50 -8.65
CA GLY A 368 12.83 25.94 -8.69
C GLY A 368 12.83 24.43 -8.69
N LEU A 369 13.85 23.80 -9.31
CA LEU A 369 14.04 22.36 -9.31
C LEU A 369 14.89 21.92 -8.10
N VAL A 370 14.66 20.70 -7.64
CA VAL A 370 15.48 20.03 -6.63
C VAL A 370 15.79 18.62 -7.12
N SER A 371 17.06 18.26 -7.14
CA SER A 371 17.48 16.92 -7.48
C SER A 371 17.01 15.91 -6.42
N LYS A 372 16.48 14.78 -6.87
CA LYS A 372 16.18 13.64 -6.01
C LYS A 372 17.36 12.68 -5.87
N ILE A 373 18.43 12.90 -6.63
CA ILE A 373 19.69 12.19 -6.50
C ILE A 373 20.67 13.14 -5.84
N THR A 374 21.25 12.73 -4.71
CA THR A 374 22.12 13.57 -3.87
C THR A 374 23.38 12.82 -3.44
N PRO A 375 24.48 13.49 -3.09
CA PRO A 375 25.64 12.81 -2.52
C PRO A 375 25.33 12.03 -1.23
N LEU A 376 24.51 12.61 -0.35
CA LEU A 376 24.01 12.03 0.89
C LEU A 376 22.53 12.39 1.06
N LEU A 377 21.76 11.55 1.70
CA LEU A 377 20.43 11.92 2.19
C LEU A 377 20.55 13.10 3.15
N ALA A 378 19.49 13.87 3.31
CA ALA A 378 19.48 15.00 4.24
C ALA A 378 19.82 14.55 5.67
N GLU A 379 20.45 15.41 6.44
CA GLU A 379 20.78 15.13 7.83
C GLU A 379 19.50 14.79 8.64
N GLY A 380 19.52 13.67 9.35
CA GLY A 380 18.38 13.17 10.12
C GLY A 380 17.27 12.53 9.30
N GLN A 381 17.43 12.37 7.97
CA GLN A 381 16.45 11.67 7.14
C GLN A 381 16.57 10.15 7.29
N PRO A 382 15.51 9.45 7.71
CA PRO A 382 15.51 8.00 7.78
C PRO A 382 15.71 7.34 6.40
N VAL A 383 16.42 6.21 6.40
CA VAL A 383 16.57 5.35 5.22
C VAL A 383 15.40 4.39 5.17
N THR A 384 14.55 4.49 4.16
CA THR A 384 13.43 3.56 3.97
C THR A 384 13.91 2.24 3.38
N ALA A 385 14.61 2.29 2.24
CA ALA A 385 15.19 1.10 1.60
C ALA A 385 16.72 1.12 1.70
N SER A 386 17.26 0.03 2.25
CA SER A 386 18.69 -0.14 2.46
C SER A 386 19.45 -0.22 1.14
N ARG A 387 20.66 0.35 1.09
CA ARG A 387 21.61 0.19 -0.02
C ARG A 387 21.95 -1.25 -0.39
N HIS A 388 21.65 -2.20 0.49
CA HIS A 388 21.91 -3.62 0.27
C HIS A 388 20.77 -4.29 -0.51
N ASP A 389 19.56 -3.73 -0.43
CA ASP A 389 18.34 -4.27 -1.02
C ASP A 389 17.98 -3.64 -2.38
N VAL A 390 18.42 -2.39 -2.64
CA VAL A 390 18.10 -1.67 -3.89
C VAL A 390 18.90 -2.22 -5.07
N ASN A 391 18.20 -2.70 -6.13
CA ASN A 391 18.82 -3.23 -7.35
C ASN A 391 18.94 -2.19 -8.46
N TYR A 392 17.82 -1.55 -8.78
CA TYR A 392 17.70 -0.60 -9.88
C TYR A 392 17.07 0.69 -9.38
N VAL A 393 17.59 1.81 -9.88
CA VAL A 393 16.94 3.11 -9.80
C VAL A 393 16.68 3.59 -11.21
N ILE A 394 15.47 4.05 -11.48
CA ILE A 394 15.03 4.51 -12.80
C ILE A 394 14.49 5.92 -12.69
N THR A 395 14.95 6.79 -13.57
CA THR A 395 14.39 8.11 -13.79
C THR A 395 14.00 8.30 -15.26
N GLU A 396 13.46 9.42 -15.63
CA GLU A 396 13.20 9.77 -17.03
C GLU A 396 14.47 9.87 -17.88
N ASN A 397 15.66 9.84 -17.27
CA ASN A 397 16.95 9.93 -17.94
C ASN A 397 17.67 8.57 -18.08
N GLY A 398 17.09 7.49 -17.59
CA GLY A 398 17.66 6.14 -17.80
C GLY A 398 17.57 5.22 -16.58
N ILE A 399 18.37 4.15 -16.65
CA ILE A 399 18.42 3.04 -15.69
C ILE A 399 19.79 3.01 -15.01
N ALA A 400 19.82 3.09 -13.69
CA ALA A 400 21.00 2.83 -12.86
C ALA A 400 20.87 1.47 -12.17
N GLN A 401 21.67 0.49 -12.61
CA GLN A 401 21.83 -0.77 -11.89
C GLN A 401 22.84 -0.58 -10.76
N LEU A 402 22.47 -0.93 -9.51
CA LEU A 402 23.30 -0.72 -8.32
C LEU A 402 23.85 -2.02 -7.71
N LYS A 403 23.10 -3.11 -7.79
CA LYS A 403 23.48 -4.39 -7.17
C LYS A 403 24.81 -4.89 -7.74
N GLY A 404 25.75 -5.27 -6.84
CA GLY A 404 27.07 -5.78 -7.20
C GLY A 404 28.11 -4.72 -7.56
N LYS A 405 27.73 -3.42 -7.58
CA LYS A 405 28.66 -2.32 -7.88
C LYS A 405 29.31 -1.75 -6.61
N THR A 406 30.54 -1.26 -6.77
CA THR A 406 31.22 -0.45 -5.74
C THR A 406 30.43 0.84 -5.48
N VAL A 407 30.63 1.48 -4.32
CA VAL A 407 29.94 2.73 -4.01
C VAL A 407 30.26 3.81 -5.05
N LYS A 408 31.50 3.90 -5.54
CA LYS A 408 31.89 4.84 -6.59
C LYS A 408 31.15 4.56 -7.90
N ASP A 409 31.01 3.30 -8.28
CA ASP A 409 30.30 2.95 -9.52
C ASP A 409 28.77 3.11 -9.39
N ARG A 410 28.21 2.95 -8.17
CA ARG A 410 26.82 3.33 -7.88
C ARG A 410 26.60 4.81 -8.07
N ALA A 411 27.48 5.65 -7.48
CA ALA A 411 27.40 7.09 -7.61
C ALA A 411 27.48 7.52 -9.08
N ARG A 412 28.42 6.97 -9.87
CA ARG A 412 28.51 7.24 -11.31
C ARG A 412 27.23 6.85 -12.05
N ALA A 413 26.69 5.68 -11.78
CA ALA A 413 25.43 5.22 -12.40
C ALA A 413 24.25 6.15 -12.07
N LEU A 414 24.14 6.58 -10.80
CA LEU A 414 23.09 7.51 -10.35
C LEU A 414 23.26 8.91 -10.95
N ILE A 415 24.48 9.42 -11.03
CA ILE A 415 24.76 10.72 -11.69
C ILE A 415 24.37 10.64 -13.18
N GLY A 416 24.60 9.50 -13.84
CA GLY A 416 24.23 9.29 -15.24
C GLY A 416 22.72 9.40 -15.53
N ILE A 417 21.88 9.15 -14.54
CA ILE A 417 20.42 9.25 -14.65
C ILE A 417 19.83 10.48 -13.93
N ALA A 418 20.69 11.36 -13.38
CA ALA A 418 20.25 12.60 -12.77
C ALA A 418 19.78 13.61 -13.85
N HIS A 419 18.95 14.57 -13.42
CA HIS A 419 18.56 15.67 -14.30
C HIS A 419 19.80 16.40 -14.83
N PRO A 420 19.88 16.72 -16.13
CA PRO A 420 21.07 17.31 -16.73
C PRO A 420 21.60 18.57 -16.00
N GLU A 421 20.70 19.41 -15.51
CA GLU A 421 21.04 20.63 -14.76
C GLU A 421 21.87 20.37 -13.49
N PHE A 422 21.73 19.19 -12.88
CA PHE A 422 22.42 18.86 -11.63
C PHE A 422 23.65 17.96 -11.81
N GLN A 423 23.89 17.44 -13.02
CA GLN A 423 24.96 16.44 -13.22
C GLN A 423 26.36 17.01 -12.89
N GLU A 424 26.66 18.27 -13.24
CA GLU A 424 27.97 18.86 -12.93
C GLU A 424 28.16 19.05 -11.43
N GLU A 425 27.17 19.60 -10.72
CA GLU A 425 27.18 19.70 -9.26
C GLU A 425 27.38 18.34 -8.57
N LEU A 426 26.69 17.31 -9.07
CA LEU A 426 26.82 15.95 -8.54
C LEU A 426 28.20 15.35 -8.83
N LYS A 427 28.83 15.63 -9.98
CA LYS A 427 30.22 15.21 -10.28
C LYS A 427 31.22 15.88 -9.34
N GLU A 428 31.07 17.19 -9.09
CA GLU A 428 31.88 17.87 -8.08
C GLU A 428 31.70 17.28 -6.69
N GLY A 429 30.45 16.97 -6.30
CA GLY A 429 30.12 16.26 -5.07
C GLY A 429 30.77 14.88 -4.98
N PHE A 430 30.80 14.13 -6.08
CA PHE A 430 31.48 12.83 -6.19
C PHE A 430 32.99 12.99 -5.98
N GLU A 431 33.65 13.91 -6.69
CA GLU A 431 35.10 14.15 -6.58
C GLU A 431 35.51 14.55 -5.17
N LYS A 432 34.72 15.41 -4.54
CA LYS A 432 34.93 15.83 -3.15
C LYS A 432 34.76 14.67 -2.17
N MET A 433 33.73 13.84 -2.34
CA MET A 433 33.40 12.74 -1.42
C MET A 433 34.39 11.60 -1.51
N PHE A 434 34.80 11.23 -2.72
CA PHE A 434 35.61 10.05 -2.97
C PHE A 434 37.10 10.35 -3.20
N GLN A 435 37.51 11.61 -3.16
CA GLN A 435 38.88 12.08 -3.40
C GLN A 435 39.49 11.50 -4.69
N THR A 436 38.68 11.46 -5.75
CA THR A 436 39.06 10.95 -7.07
C THR A 436 38.26 11.64 -8.17
N LYS A 437 38.80 11.69 -9.36
CA LYS A 437 38.11 12.23 -10.55
C LYS A 437 36.89 11.35 -10.90
N PHE A 438 35.85 12.01 -11.41
CA PHE A 438 34.63 11.35 -11.86
C PHE A 438 34.87 10.38 -13.03
#